data_04e85b6062f754b87303b0e6197905e9
#
_entry.id   04e85b6062f754b87303b0e6197905e9
#
_cell.length_a   1.000
_cell.length_b   1.000
_cell.length_c   1.000
_cell.angle_alpha   90.00
_cell.angle_beta   90.00
_cell.angle_gamma   90.00
#
_symmetry.space_group_name_H-M   'P 1'
#
loop_
_entity.id
_entity.type
_entity.pdbx_description
1 polymer ?
#
loop_
_entity_poly.entity_id
_entity_poly.type
_entity_poly.pdbx_seq_one_letter_code
_entity_poly.pdbx_strand_id
1 'polypeptide(L)'
;QKVALNYLQSYKDNIKAALDNGTVILATGNSFEIFGHSVTDCDGTKHEGLSFFPYETIEGKERIVTDSLCITSLCGGDIIGFVNKASLTTGATSPLFDVKQGSGNGKDDNKEGVHYGNFYGTHLIGPVLIRNPQLCEYFADILINKQ
;
A
#
# COMPACT_ATOMS: atom_id res chain seq x y z
N GLN A 1 -5.29 13.38 2.91
CA GLN A 1 -3.95 13.07 2.37
C GLN A 1 -3.05 14.32 2.29
N LYS A 2 -3.51 15.46 1.74
CA LYS A 2 -2.70 16.70 1.52
C LYS A 2 -1.93 17.16 2.76
N VAL A 3 -2.59 17.25 3.92
CA VAL A 3 -1.95 17.72 5.16
C VAL A 3 -0.84 16.76 5.59
N ALA A 4 -1.10 15.45 5.52
CA ALA A 4 -0.12 14.44 5.85
C ALA A 4 1.07 14.47 4.86
N LEU A 5 0.79 14.60 3.56
CA LEU A 5 1.82 14.68 2.52
C LEU A 5 2.72 15.90 2.72
N ASN A 6 2.15 17.09 2.92
CA ASN A 6 2.92 18.31 3.17
C ASN A 6 3.80 18.20 4.42
N TYR A 7 3.28 17.56 5.48
CA TYR A 7 4.06 17.33 6.70
C TYR A 7 5.20 16.34 6.45
N LEU A 8 4.93 15.22 5.77
CA LEU A 8 5.92 14.17 5.50
C LEU A 8 7.00 14.60 4.50
N GLN A 9 6.74 15.59 3.63
CA GLN A 9 7.77 16.14 2.72
C GLN A 9 8.99 16.67 3.51
N SER A 10 8.77 17.27 4.68
CA SER A 10 9.88 17.76 5.53
C SER A 10 10.71 16.63 6.16
N TYR A 11 10.21 15.40 6.16
CA TYR A 11 10.89 14.20 6.65
C TYR A 11 11.29 13.21 5.56
N LYS A 12 11.18 13.61 4.29
CA LYS A 12 11.44 12.75 3.13
C LYS A 12 12.79 12.04 3.22
N ASP A 13 13.86 12.79 3.51
CA ASP A 13 15.22 12.25 3.61
C ASP A 13 15.38 11.30 4.81
N ASN A 14 14.71 11.57 5.92
CA ASN A 14 14.71 10.69 7.09
C ASN A 14 13.99 9.37 6.80
N ILE A 15 12.84 9.43 6.11
CA ILE A 15 12.07 8.23 5.71
C ILE A 15 12.88 7.40 4.73
N LYS A 16 13.53 8.07 3.75
CA LYS A 16 14.40 7.38 2.80
C LYS A 16 15.56 6.69 3.50
N ALA A 17 16.25 7.38 4.40
CA ALA A 17 17.35 6.80 5.17
C ALA A 17 16.88 5.60 6.02
N ALA A 18 15.69 5.67 6.61
CA ALA A 18 15.11 4.56 7.36
C ALA A 18 14.85 3.34 6.45
N LEU A 19 14.28 3.54 5.25
CA LEU A 19 14.08 2.48 4.26
C LEU A 19 15.41 1.86 3.81
N ASP A 20 16.41 2.70 3.49
CA ASP A 20 17.73 2.26 3.05
C ASP A 20 18.47 1.47 4.15
N ASN A 21 18.22 1.80 5.41
CA ASN A 21 18.76 1.10 6.60
C ASN A 21 17.94 -0.15 6.99
N GLY A 22 16.96 -0.54 6.18
CA GLY A 22 16.22 -1.76 6.39
C GLY A 22 15.00 -1.65 7.33
N THR A 23 14.58 -0.44 7.71
CA THR A 23 13.34 -0.26 8.48
C THR A 23 12.15 -0.79 7.69
N VAL A 24 11.36 -1.65 8.32
CA VAL A 24 10.12 -2.17 7.74
C VAL A 24 9.01 -1.14 7.88
N ILE A 25 8.36 -0.80 6.77
CA ILE A 25 7.20 0.08 6.74
C ILE A 25 6.01 -0.69 6.16
N LEU A 26 4.95 -0.83 6.93
CA LEU A 26 3.64 -1.30 6.47
C LEU A 26 2.67 -0.12 6.45
N ALA A 27 2.25 0.29 5.25
CA ALA A 27 1.28 1.35 5.04
C ALA A 27 -0.06 0.76 4.58
N THR A 28 -1.14 0.98 5.31
CA THR A 28 -2.45 0.40 5.03
C THR A 28 -3.47 1.47 4.63
N GLY A 29 -4.51 1.06 3.87
CA GLY A 29 -5.50 1.98 3.32
C GLY A 29 -4.86 2.89 2.28
N ASN A 30 -5.29 4.13 2.23
CA ASN A 30 -4.75 5.11 1.27
C ASN A 30 -3.44 5.77 1.73
N SER A 31 -2.86 5.35 2.84
CA SER A 31 -1.61 5.93 3.35
C SER A 31 -0.39 5.58 2.49
N PHE A 32 -0.39 4.44 1.78
CA PHE A 32 0.73 4.09 0.92
C PHE A 32 0.78 4.92 -0.37
N GLU A 33 -0.34 5.45 -0.82
CA GLU A 33 -0.46 6.20 -2.07
C GLU A 33 0.50 7.39 -2.15
N ILE A 34 0.74 8.04 -1.00
CA ILE A 34 1.64 9.20 -0.91
C ILE A 34 3.12 8.87 -1.11
N PHE A 35 3.52 7.60 -1.07
CA PHE A 35 4.91 7.16 -1.30
C PHE A 35 5.25 7.04 -2.79
N GLY A 36 4.25 7.06 -3.68
CA GLY A 36 4.41 7.09 -5.13
C GLY A 36 4.81 8.46 -5.66
N HIS A 37 4.83 8.60 -6.99
CA HIS A 37 5.19 9.85 -7.66
C HIS A 37 4.18 10.96 -7.42
N SER A 38 2.89 10.64 -7.47
CA SER A 38 1.84 11.64 -7.33
C SER A 38 0.52 11.07 -6.86
N VAL A 39 -0.28 11.95 -6.26
CA VAL A 39 -1.69 11.72 -5.98
C VAL A 39 -2.49 12.82 -6.68
N THR A 40 -3.43 12.43 -7.53
CA THR A 40 -4.32 13.36 -8.23
C THR A 40 -5.71 13.26 -7.59
N ASP A 41 -6.23 14.38 -7.11
CA ASP A 41 -7.56 14.47 -6.51
C ASP A 41 -8.67 14.30 -7.56
N CYS A 42 -9.89 14.06 -7.11
CA CYS A 42 -11.07 13.90 -7.97
C CYS A 42 -11.42 15.15 -8.81
N ASP A 43 -10.91 16.33 -8.46
CA ASP A 43 -11.03 17.57 -9.23
C ASP A 43 -9.91 17.75 -10.29
N GLY A 44 -8.97 16.81 -10.36
CA GLY A 44 -7.84 16.83 -11.27
C GLY A 44 -6.60 17.54 -10.73
N THR A 45 -6.62 18.04 -9.48
CA THR A 45 -5.45 18.66 -8.87
C THR A 45 -4.40 17.59 -8.56
N LYS A 46 -3.21 17.74 -9.17
CA LYS A 46 -2.09 16.81 -8.96
C LYS A 46 -1.19 17.32 -7.83
N HIS A 47 -0.90 16.42 -6.88
CA HIS A 47 0.03 16.63 -5.77
C HIS A 47 1.24 15.73 -5.96
N GLU A 48 2.44 16.30 -5.84
CA GLU A 48 3.66 15.51 -5.84
C GLU A 48 3.73 14.64 -4.58
N GLY A 49 3.91 13.33 -4.77
CA GLY A 49 4.13 12.38 -3.69
C GLY A 49 5.53 12.43 -3.12
N LEU A 50 5.86 11.50 -2.24
CA LEU A 50 7.24 11.34 -1.73
C LEU A 50 8.20 10.81 -2.80
N SER A 51 7.67 10.25 -3.89
CA SER A 51 8.41 9.79 -5.07
C SER A 51 9.48 8.73 -4.75
N PHE A 52 9.20 7.83 -3.80
CA PHE A 52 10.11 6.72 -3.52
C PHE A 52 9.90 5.55 -4.48
N PHE A 53 8.69 5.39 -5.02
CA PHE A 53 8.31 4.24 -5.84
C PHE A 53 7.59 4.64 -7.13
N PRO A 54 7.66 3.81 -8.19
CA PRO A 54 7.23 4.17 -9.54
C PRO A 54 5.72 3.97 -9.76
N TYR A 55 4.87 4.53 -8.90
CA TYR A 55 3.42 4.48 -9.10
C TYR A 55 2.78 5.85 -8.88
N GLU A 56 1.63 6.00 -9.47
CA GLU A 56 0.78 7.19 -9.34
C GLU A 56 -0.62 6.78 -8.91
N THR A 57 -1.30 7.65 -8.19
CA THR A 57 -2.67 7.41 -7.72
C THR A 57 -3.59 8.52 -8.21
N ILE A 58 -4.76 8.12 -8.69
CA ILE A 58 -5.82 9.04 -9.12
C ILE A 58 -7.07 8.76 -8.30
N GLU A 59 -7.57 9.76 -7.59
CA GLU A 59 -8.83 9.66 -6.85
C GLU A 59 -10.01 9.76 -7.81
N GLY A 60 -10.89 8.76 -7.76
CA GLY A 60 -12.14 8.72 -8.52
C GLY A 60 -13.30 9.32 -7.74
N LYS A 61 -14.44 9.50 -8.43
CA LYS A 61 -15.70 9.96 -7.81
C LYS A 61 -16.47 8.82 -7.13
N GLU A 62 -16.28 7.60 -7.61
CA GLU A 62 -16.95 6.41 -7.10
C GLU A 62 -16.09 5.73 -6.04
N ARG A 63 -16.75 5.34 -4.95
CA ARG A 63 -16.09 4.64 -3.85
C ARG A 63 -16.26 3.13 -4.00
N ILE A 64 -15.18 2.41 -3.90
CA ILE A 64 -15.14 0.95 -3.86
C ILE A 64 -15.12 0.53 -2.39
N VAL A 65 -16.15 -0.21 -1.99
CA VAL A 65 -16.30 -0.77 -0.63
C VAL A 65 -16.59 -2.25 -0.78
N THR A 66 -15.64 -3.11 -0.43
CA THR A 66 -15.76 -4.55 -0.64
C THR A 66 -14.84 -5.34 0.29
N ASP A 67 -15.27 -6.54 0.65
CA ASP A 67 -14.33 -7.55 1.16
C ASP A 67 -13.43 -8.03 0.04
N SER A 68 -12.21 -8.40 0.39
CA SER A 68 -11.23 -8.90 -0.56
C SER A 68 -10.58 -10.18 -0.04
N LEU A 69 -10.41 -11.13 -0.97
CA LEU A 69 -9.68 -12.37 -0.79
C LEU A 69 -8.47 -12.35 -1.72
N CYS A 70 -7.29 -12.44 -1.14
CA CYS A 70 -6.02 -12.34 -1.86
C CYS A 70 -5.09 -13.49 -1.49
N ILE A 71 -4.02 -13.64 -2.26
CA ILE A 71 -2.85 -14.48 -1.94
C ILE A 71 -1.58 -13.67 -2.10
N THR A 72 -0.52 -14.13 -1.43
CA THR A 72 0.81 -13.54 -1.55
C THR A 72 1.88 -14.62 -1.51
N SER A 73 3.04 -14.34 -2.10
CA SER A 73 4.22 -15.22 -2.00
C SER A 73 4.97 -15.08 -0.66
N LEU A 74 4.60 -14.13 0.19
CA LEU A 74 5.28 -13.86 1.46
C LEU A 74 4.95 -14.89 2.53
N CYS A 75 3.73 -15.42 2.50
CA CYS A 75 3.25 -16.44 3.43
C CYS A 75 2.21 -17.34 2.76
N GLY A 76 1.94 -18.49 3.35
CA GLY A 76 0.90 -19.40 2.86
C GLY A 76 -0.51 -18.95 3.22
N GLY A 77 -1.49 -19.52 2.52
CA GLY A 77 -2.92 -19.31 2.78
C GLY A 77 -3.51 -18.06 2.14
N ASP A 78 -4.79 -17.90 2.37
CA ASP A 78 -5.55 -16.77 1.85
C ASP A 78 -5.43 -15.55 2.79
N ILE A 79 -5.34 -14.37 2.20
CA ILE A 79 -5.33 -13.08 2.91
C ILE A 79 -6.71 -12.45 2.77
N ILE A 80 -7.33 -12.19 3.91
CA ILE A 80 -8.67 -11.58 3.98
C ILE A 80 -8.54 -10.13 4.41
N GLY A 81 -9.16 -9.22 3.69
CA GLY A 81 -9.19 -7.81 4.04
C GLY A 81 -10.46 -7.11 3.58
N PHE A 82 -10.56 -5.86 3.95
CA PHE A 82 -11.64 -4.96 3.56
C PHE A 82 -11.05 -3.75 2.84
N VAL A 83 -11.57 -3.44 1.67
CA VAL A 83 -11.18 -2.28 0.88
C VAL A 83 -12.25 -1.20 0.99
N ASN A 84 -11.83 0.03 1.26
CA ASN A 84 -12.67 1.22 1.23
C ASN A 84 -11.87 2.37 0.63
N LYS A 85 -11.90 2.47 -0.70
CA LYS A 85 -11.12 3.45 -1.45
C LYS A 85 -11.95 4.13 -2.53
N ALA A 86 -11.52 5.32 -2.96
CA ALA A 86 -12.03 5.98 -4.16
C ALA A 86 -10.93 6.14 -5.23
N SER A 87 -9.76 5.59 -4.98
CA SER A 87 -8.55 5.78 -5.79
C SER A 87 -8.20 4.56 -6.63
N LEU A 88 -7.53 4.82 -7.75
CA LEU A 88 -6.88 3.82 -8.59
C LEU A 88 -5.39 4.10 -8.61
N THR A 89 -4.58 3.07 -8.39
CA THR A 89 -3.11 3.14 -8.41
C THR A 89 -2.60 2.48 -9.68
N THR A 90 -1.74 3.16 -10.43
CA THR A 90 -1.15 2.67 -11.69
C THR A 90 0.37 2.77 -11.65
N GLY A 91 1.06 1.98 -12.48
CA GLY A 91 2.51 1.97 -12.54
C GLY A 91 3.19 1.16 -11.42
N ALA A 92 2.43 0.49 -10.56
CA ALA A 92 2.98 -0.43 -9.57
C ALA A 92 3.56 -1.67 -10.27
N THR A 93 4.88 -1.86 -10.16
CA THR A 93 5.60 -2.96 -10.83
C THR A 93 5.79 -4.18 -9.94
N SER A 94 5.61 -4.03 -8.64
CA SER A 94 5.76 -5.11 -7.65
C SER A 94 4.54 -5.12 -6.72
N PRO A 95 3.48 -5.87 -7.04
CA PRO A 95 2.30 -5.96 -6.21
C PRO A 95 2.57 -6.76 -4.93
N LEU A 96 1.84 -6.46 -3.87
CA LEU A 96 1.92 -7.19 -2.61
C LEU A 96 1.04 -8.45 -2.63
N PHE A 97 -0.12 -8.37 -3.27
CA PHE A 97 -1.11 -9.43 -3.32
C PHE A 97 -1.62 -9.69 -4.74
N ASP A 98 -1.98 -10.95 -4.98
CA ASP A 98 -2.83 -11.37 -6.10
C ASP A 98 -4.27 -11.49 -5.61
N VAL A 99 -5.20 -10.76 -6.25
CA VAL A 99 -6.63 -10.74 -5.88
C VAL A 99 -7.34 -11.93 -6.48
N LYS A 100 -7.94 -12.76 -5.65
CA LYS A 100 -8.88 -13.82 -6.06
C LYS A 100 -10.30 -13.31 -6.17
N GLN A 101 -10.69 -12.42 -5.23
CA GLN A 101 -12.01 -11.79 -5.19
C GLN A 101 -11.87 -10.42 -4.52
N GLY A 102 -12.54 -9.41 -5.05
CA GLY A 102 -12.53 -8.05 -4.50
C GLY A 102 -11.96 -7.04 -5.48
N SER A 103 -11.14 -6.09 -5.00
CA SER A 103 -10.61 -4.99 -5.79
C SER A 103 -9.08 -4.96 -5.77
N GLY A 104 -8.47 -4.82 -6.94
CA GLY A 104 -7.03 -4.58 -7.12
C GLY A 104 -6.65 -3.10 -7.11
N ASN A 105 -5.44 -2.80 -7.57
CA ASN A 105 -4.92 -1.43 -7.67
C ASN A 105 -5.70 -0.61 -8.71
N GLY A 106 -5.93 -1.17 -9.89
CA GLY A 106 -6.73 -0.60 -10.97
C GLY A 106 -8.18 -1.10 -10.97
N LYS A 107 -8.97 -0.65 -11.95
CA LYS A 107 -10.39 -0.99 -12.05
C LYS A 107 -10.63 -2.48 -12.34
N ASP A 108 -9.83 -3.05 -13.25
CA ASP A 108 -9.92 -4.43 -13.69
C ASP A 108 -8.61 -5.19 -13.40
N ASP A 109 -7.85 -4.72 -12.41
CA ASP A 109 -6.56 -5.28 -12.02
C ASP A 109 -6.76 -6.32 -10.91
N ASN A 110 -6.15 -7.48 -11.09
CA ASN A 110 -6.10 -8.52 -10.06
C ASN A 110 -4.83 -8.43 -9.18
N LYS A 111 -4.10 -7.32 -9.24
CA LYS A 111 -2.95 -7.02 -8.40
C LYS A 111 -3.32 -5.95 -7.39
N GLU A 112 -2.97 -6.16 -6.14
CA GLU A 112 -3.29 -5.27 -5.04
C GLU A 112 -2.03 -4.89 -4.26
N GLY A 113 -1.98 -3.60 -3.87
CA GLY A 113 -0.89 -3.07 -3.07
C GLY A 113 0.44 -3.00 -3.80
N VAL A 114 1.48 -2.81 -3.04
CA VAL A 114 2.87 -2.71 -3.53
C VAL A 114 3.84 -3.31 -2.52
N HIS A 115 4.94 -3.90 -3.02
CA HIS A 115 6.02 -4.41 -2.19
C HIS A 115 7.37 -4.03 -2.82
N TYR A 116 8.10 -3.14 -2.18
CA TYR A 116 9.43 -2.69 -2.61
C TYR A 116 10.42 -2.79 -1.45
N GLY A 117 11.22 -3.86 -1.45
CA GLY A 117 12.19 -4.09 -0.38
C GLY A 117 11.52 -4.22 1.00
N ASN A 118 11.75 -3.25 1.88
CA ASN A 118 11.17 -3.22 3.23
C ASN A 118 9.86 -2.42 3.32
N PHE A 119 9.36 -1.92 2.20
CA PHE A 119 8.10 -1.19 2.12
C PHE A 119 6.97 -2.08 1.63
N TYR A 120 5.89 -2.12 2.39
CA TYR A 120 4.67 -2.87 2.11
C TYR A 120 3.49 -1.91 2.15
N GLY A 121 2.81 -1.74 1.03
CA GLY A 121 1.63 -0.88 0.90
C GLY A 121 0.42 -1.68 0.47
N THR A 122 -0.74 -1.46 1.08
CA THR A 122 -1.99 -2.15 0.72
C THR A 122 -3.20 -1.30 1.02
N HIS A 123 -4.24 -1.38 0.17
CA HIS A 123 -5.55 -0.82 0.48
C HIS A 123 -6.34 -1.65 1.49
N LEU A 124 -5.90 -2.87 1.80
CA LEU A 124 -6.56 -3.72 2.78
C LEU A 124 -6.47 -3.08 4.17
N ILE A 125 -7.63 -2.86 4.77
CA ILE A 125 -7.80 -2.34 6.14
C ILE A 125 -8.60 -3.33 7.00
N GLY A 126 -8.91 -2.96 8.22
CA GLY A 126 -9.77 -3.69 9.12
C GLY A 126 -9.15 -4.92 9.76
N PRO A 127 -8.39 -4.74 10.73
CA PRO A 127 -6.95 -4.84 11.01
C PRO A 127 -6.31 -6.03 10.29
N VAL A 128 -5.65 -5.76 9.18
CA VAL A 128 -5.16 -6.78 8.24
C VAL A 128 -4.26 -7.84 8.89
N LEU A 129 -3.42 -7.48 9.87
CA LEU A 129 -2.54 -8.43 10.55
C LEU A 129 -3.31 -9.35 11.50
N ILE A 130 -4.30 -8.82 12.23
CA ILE A 130 -5.09 -9.63 13.19
C ILE A 130 -5.97 -10.65 12.46
N ARG A 131 -6.51 -10.29 11.30
CA ARG A 131 -7.34 -11.20 10.49
C ARG A 131 -6.53 -12.25 9.75
N ASN A 132 -5.22 -12.07 9.62
CA ASN A 132 -4.32 -12.93 8.87
C ASN A 132 -3.09 -13.29 9.71
N PRO A 133 -3.21 -14.26 10.64
CA PRO A 133 -2.11 -14.64 11.55
C PRO A 133 -0.82 -15.01 10.82
N GLN A 134 -0.91 -15.68 9.66
CA GLN A 134 0.24 -16.05 8.84
C GLN A 134 1.00 -14.81 8.30
N LEU A 135 0.29 -13.73 7.98
CA LEU A 135 0.91 -12.48 7.58
C LEU A 135 1.53 -11.76 8.78
N CYS A 136 0.89 -11.86 9.94
CA CYS A 136 1.44 -11.32 11.20
C CYS A 136 2.74 -12.05 11.58
N GLU A 137 2.78 -13.37 11.47
CA GLU A 137 3.98 -14.20 11.70
C GLU A 137 5.11 -13.80 10.75
N TYR A 138 4.83 -13.63 9.45
CA TYR A 138 5.80 -13.15 8.48
C TYR A 138 6.44 -11.83 8.93
N PHE A 139 5.63 -10.83 9.32
CA PHE A 139 6.16 -9.54 9.79
C PHE A 139 6.95 -9.68 11.10
N ALA A 140 6.50 -10.52 12.04
CA ALA A 140 7.24 -10.79 13.27
C ALA A 140 8.62 -11.40 12.97
N ASP A 141 8.68 -12.38 12.07
CA ASP A 141 9.93 -13.05 11.68
C ASP A 141 10.94 -12.10 11.04
N ILE A 142 10.52 -11.24 10.11
CA ILE A 142 11.44 -10.28 9.49
C ILE A 142 11.92 -9.21 10.47
N LEU A 143 11.14 -8.87 11.49
CA LEU A 143 11.55 -7.92 12.53
C LEU A 143 12.54 -8.54 13.52
N ILE A 144 12.34 -9.81 13.90
CA ILE A 144 13.21 -10.55 14.83
C ILE A 144 14.57 -10.86 14.17
N ASN A 145 14.56 -11.29 12.91
CA ASN A 145 15.77 -11.72 12.20
C ASN A 145 16.61 -10.54 11.66
N LYS A 146 16.14 -9.31 11.79
CA LYS A 146 16.91 -8.08 11.43
C LYS A 146 17.67 -7.45 12.58
N GLN A 147 17.65 -8.07 13.77
CA GLN A 147 18.43 -7.60 14.93
C GLN A 147 19.88 -8.16 14.84
#